data_da57dbcd01816e818a8046796e7d6e38
#
_entry.id   da57dbcd01816e818a8046796e7d6e38
#
_cell.length_a   1.000
_cell.length_b   1.000
_cell.length_c   1.000
_cell.angle_alpha   90.00
_cell.angle_beta   90.00
_cell.angle_gamma   90.00
#
_symmetry.space_group_name_H-M   'P 1'
#
loop_
_entity.id
_entity.type
_entity.pdbx_description
1 polymer ?
#
loop_
_entity_poly.entity_id
_entity_poly.type
_entity_poly.pdbx_seq_one_letter_code
_entity_poly.pdbx_strand_id
1 'polypeptide(L)'
;MGKLAFLFPGQGAQVVGMGKDFFDAYDLAKKRFAEADEALGYSISKLCFEGPADQLQLTEHTQPAILTVAVIASELLRAEGIEPEIAAGHSLGEYAALVAAGVLSFQDAVLLVHKRGAYMQEAVPVGEGAMAAVIGLDDETIVSACAEASSVGAVQAVNFNCPGQTVIAGTAKGVEHAVTLLQEKGAKKAVILPVSAPFHSTLMEPAAKKLAAELDKVELHDAAFPVVSNYTGGLQQTAAEIKANLVAQADHPVRWIACVNTMRDFGADTYVECGPGKTLAGFNKRIDKALKSLNVENVESLQKTLDTLKK
;
A
#
# COMPACT_ATOMS: atom_id res chain seq x y z
N MET A 1 22.29 14.58 10.36
CA MET A 1 21.04 13.83 10.46
C MET A 1 20.90 13.06 9.17
N GLY A 2 20.44 11.81 9.24
CA GLY A 2 20.08 11.08 8.04
C GLY A 2 18.83 11.68 7.38
N LYS A 3 18.48 11.15 6.22
CA LYS A 3 17.33 11.65 5.46
C LYS A 3 16.00 11.12 6.01
N LEU A 4 14.94 11.89 5.82
CA LEU A 4 13.58 11.54 6.23
C LEU A 4 12.82 10.86 5.08
N ALA A 5 12.24 9.70 5.37
CA ALA A 5 11.37 8.98 4.45
C ALA A 5 9.91 9.00 4.92
N PHE A 6 8.97 9.26 4.02
CA PHE A 6 7.54 9.02 4.28
C PHE A 6 7.12 7.67 3.72
N LEU A 7 6.35 6.93 4.53
CA LEU A 7 5.76 5.65 4.18
C LEU A 7 4.24 5.77 4.15
N PHE A 8 3.61 5.09 3.19
CA PHE A 8 2.18 5.12 3.01
C PHE A 8 1.60 3.71 3.04
N PRO A 9 0.67 3.41 3.97
CA PRO A 9 0.13 2.08 4.15
C PRO A 9 -0.75 1.65 2.98
N GLY A 10 -0.87 0.33 2.81
CA GLY A 10 -1.74 -0.32 1.86
C GLY A 10 -3.02 -0.88 2.48
N GLN A 11 -3.76 -1.64 1.67
CA GLN A 11 -4.98 -2.34 2.07
C GLN A 11 -4.71 -3.27 3.26
N GLY A 12 -5.64 -3.31 4.20
CA GLY A 12 -5.51 -4.00 5.50
C GLY A 12 -5.26 -3.03 6.66
N ALA A 13 -4.94 -1.75 6.38
CA ALA A 13 -4.78 -0.73 7.40
C ALA A 13 -6.10 -0.01 7.74
N GLN A 14 -7.15 -0.16 6.93
CA GLN A 14 -8.45 0.51 7.13
C GLN A 14 -9.13 0.07 8.43
N VAL A 15 -9.70 1.03 9.11
CA VAL A 15 -10.51 0.83 10.31
C VAL A 15 -11.61 1.89 10.37
N VAL A 16 -12.81 1.49 10.78
CA VAL A 16 -13.91 2.46 11.02
C VAL A 16 -13.49 3.43 12.12
N GLY A 17 -13.67 4.72 11.87
CA GLY A 17 -13.21 5.82 12.72
C GLY A 17 -11.92 6.49 12.21
N MET A 18 -11.20 5.90 11.25
CA MET A 18 -9.94 6.46 10.74
C MET A 18 -10.15 7.87 10.15
N GLY A 19 -9.24 8.78 10.49
CA GLY A 19 -9.23 10.16 9.99
C GLY A 19 -10.28 11.08 10.61
N LYS A 20 -11.19 10.57 11.48
CA LYS A 20 -12.25 11.37 12.10
C LYS A 20 -11.70 12.46 13.00
N ASP A 21 -10.70 12.15 13.79
CA ASP A 21 -10.06 13.11 14.68
C ASP A 21 -9.28 14.20 13.91
N PHE A 22 -8.63 13.85 12.80
CA PHE A 22 -8.05 14.84 11.89
C PHE A 22 -9.13 15.76 11.30
N PHE A 23 -10.25 15.17 10.85
CA PHE A 23 -11.39 15.94 10.34
C PHE A 23 -11.93 16.92 11.36
N ASP A 24 -12.05 16.50 12.62
CA ASP A 24 -12.58 17.37 13.69
C ASP A 24 -11.60 18.50 14.05
N ALA A 25 -10.28 18.23 14.00
CA ALA A 25 -9.25 19.14 14.47
C ALA A 25 -8.69 20.10 13.40
N TYR A 26 -8.71 19.71 12.10
CA TYR A 26 -8.00 20.45 11.06
C TYR A 26 -8.87 20.75 9.83
N ASP A 27 -8.90 22.02 9.42
CA ASP A 27 -9.63 22.44 8.21
C ASP A 27 -9.04 21.85 6.94
N LEU A 28 -7.73 21.56 6.90
CA LEU A 28 -7.08 20.81 5.83
C LEU A 28 -7.73 19.43 5.65
N ALA A 29 -7.97 18.71 6.74
CA ALA A 29 -8.60 17.39 6.68
C ALA A 29 -10.06 17.46 6.18
N LYS A 30 -10.83 18.45 6.68
CA LYS A 30 -12.20 18.70 6.19
C LYS A 30 -12.22 18.95 4.69
N LYS A 31 -11.28 19.77 4.20
CA LYS A 31 -11.15 20.07 2.77
C LYS A 31 -10.85 18.81 1.97
N ARG A 32 -9.87 17.98 2.38
CA ARG A 32 -9.49 16.76 1.65
C ARG A 32 -10.61 15.71 1.64
N PHE A 33 -11.33 15.54 2.73
CA PHE A 33 -12.49 14.64 2.74
C PHE A 33 -13.61 15.15 1.83
N ALA A 34 -13.88 16.45 1.80
CA ALA A 34 -14.87 17.04 0.89
C ALA A 34 -14.48 16.85 -0.59
N GLU A 35 -13.20 17.08 -0.93
CA GLU A 35 -12.67 16.85 -2.29
C GLU A 35 -12.77 15.37 -2.70
N ALA A 36 -12.51 14.43 -1.77
CA ALA A 36 -12.65 13.00 -2.03
C ALA A 36 -14.12 12.59 -2.23
N ASP A 37 -15.03 13.08 -1.39
CA ASP A 37 -16.47 12.84 -1.53
C ASP A 37 -17.01 13.37 -2.86
N GLU A 38 -16.59 14.58 -3.26
CA GLU A 38 -16.97 15.19 -4.55
C GLU A 38 -16.43 14.38 -5.73
N ALA A 39 -15.14 14.01 -5.71
CA ALA A 39 -14.52 13.24 -6.78
C ALA A 39 -15.17 11.86 -6.98
N LEU A 40 -15.51 11.18 -5.89
CA LEU A 40 -16.12 9.85 -5.92
C LEU A 40 -17.63 9.87 -6.20
N GLY A 41 -18.31 11.01 -5.95
CA GLY A 41 -19.77 11.11 -6.06
C GLY A 41 -20.53 10.41 -4.93
N TYR A 42 -19.84 9.99 -3.87
CA TYR A 42 -20.43 9.42 -2.64
C TYR A 42 -19.58 9.80 -1.43
N SER A 43 -20.15 9.68 -0.21
CA SER A 43 -19.43 10.09 1.00
C SER A 43 -18.48 9.00 1.50
N ILE A 44 -17.21 9.05 1.04
CA ILE A 44 -16.13 8.24 1.58
C ILE A 44 -15.78 8.67 3.00
N SER A 45 -15.96 9.95 3.33
CA SER A 45 -15.79 10.49 4.67
C SER A 45 -16.70 9.79 5.68
N LYS A 46 -17.99 9.68 5.39
CA LYS A 46 -18.93 8.94 6.23
C LYS A 46 -18.56 7.48 6.37
N LEU A 47 -18.14 6.84 5.28
CA LEU A 47 -17.71 5.44 5.29
C LEU A 47 -16.47 5.24 6.18
N CYS A 48 -15.51 6.17 6.12
CA CYS A 48 -14.33 6.14 7.01
C CYS A 48 -14.72 6.30 8.48
N PHE A 49 -15.65 7.23 8.80
CA PHE A 49 -15.95 7.60 10.19
C PHE A 49 -16.94 6.64 10.87
N GLU A 50 -17.95 6.20 10.14
CA GLU A 50 -19.11 5.50 10.68
C GLU A 50 -19.25 4.06 10.14
N GLY A 51 -18.56 3.72 9.04
CA GLY A 51 -18.70 2.44 8.36
C GLY A 51 -19.98 2.36 7.51
N PRO A 52 -20.52 1.17 7.31
CA PRO A 52 -20.19 -0.09 8.00
C PRO A 52 -18.87 -0.73 7.53
N ALA A 53 -18.30 -1.55 8.39
CA ALA A 53 -16.95 -2.12 8.18
C ALA A 53 -16.87 -3.03 6.94
N ASP A 54 -17.91 -3.79 6.62
CA ASP A 54 -17.99 -4.64 5.43
C ASP A 54 -17.92 -3.82 4.13
N GLN A 55 -18.57 -2.65 4.09
CA GLN A 55 -18.48 -1.74 2.95
C GLN A 55 -17.10 -1.09 2.85
N LEU A 56 -16.50 -0.73 3.98
CA LEU A 56 -15.13 -0.18 4.00
C LEU A 56 -14.08 -1.22 3.56
N GLN A 57 -14.36 -2.52 3.72
CA GLN A 57 -13.51 -3.61 3.27
C GLN A 57 -13.58 -3.91 1.77
N LEU A 58 -14.60 -3.43 1.06
CA LEU A 58 -14.64 -3.54 -0.39
C LEU A 58 -13.46 -2.80 -1.00
N THR A 59 -12.68 -3.47 -1.84
CA THR A 59 -11.40 -2.94 -2.34
C THR A 59 -11.55 -1.59 -3.04
N GLU A 60 -12.64 -1.38 -3.76
CA GLU A 60 -12.98 -0.10 -4.42
C GLU A 60 -13.21 1.05 -3.42
N HIS A 61 -13.65 0.75 -2.19
CA HIS A 61 -13.81 1.73 -1.11
C HIS A 61 -12.56 1.84 -0.23
N THR A 62 -11.93 0.70 0.07
CA THR A 62 -10.72 0.65 0.92
C THR A 62 -9.61 1.52 0.37
N GLN A 63 -9.36 1.43 -0.95
CA GLN A 63 -8.22 2.12 -1.55
C GLN A 63 -8.35 3.65 -1.47
N PRO A 64 -9.44 4.30 -1.92
CA PRO A 64 -9.58 5.74 -1.78
C PRO A 64 -9.69 6.21 -0.31
N ALA A 65 -10.26 5.40 0.57
CA ALA A 65 -10.35 5.70 1.99
C ALA A 65 -8.98 5.82 2.66
N ILE A 66 -8.10 4.80 2.47
CA ILE A 66 -6.74 4.82 3.01
C ILE A 66 -5.91 5.94 2.37
N LEU A 67 -6.00 6.11 1.04
CA LEU A 67 -5.29 7.17 0.34
C LEU A 67 -5.63 8.55 0.91
N THR A 68 -6.91 8.83 1.14
CA THR A 68 -7.37 10.11 1.68
C THR A 68 -6.77 10.39 3.06
N VAL A 69 -6.84 9.43 3.98
CA VAL A 69 -6.28 9.60 5.34
C VAL A 69 -4.75 9.71 5.30
N ALA A 70 -4.10 8.94 4.44
CA ALA A 70 -2.64 8.94 4.29
C ALA A 70 -2.11 10.27 3.73
N VAL A 71 -2.79 10.83 2.73
CA VAL A 71 -2.46 12.16 2.18
C VAL A 71 -2.67 13.24 3.25
N ILE A 72 -3.79 13.23 3.97
CA ILE A 72 -4.04 14.16 5.08
C ILE A 72 -2.91 14.10 6.10
N ALA A 73 -2.52 12.91 6.56
CA ALA A 73 -1.45 12.75 7.55
C ALA A 73 -0.11 13.34 7.06
N SER A 74 0.24 13.11 5.79
CA SER A 74 1.46 13.66 5.19
C SER A 74 1.40 15.19 5.04
N GLU A 75 0.26 15.74 4.62
CA GLU A 75 0.08 17.18 4.48
C GLU A 75 0.09 17.92 5.81
N LEU A 76 -0.45 17.32 6.89
CA LEU A 76 -0.36 17.87 8.23
C LEU A 76 1.08 17.96 8.74
N LEU A 77 1.92 16.96 8.46
CA LEU A 77 3.36 17.02 8.75
C LEU A 77 4.05 18.12 7.94
N ARG A 78 3.74 18.23 6.65
CA ARG A 78 4.34 19.24 5.76
C ARG A 78 3.92 20.66 6.14
N ALA A 79 2.69 20.86 6.61
CA ALA A 79 2.23 22.14 7.13
C ALA A 79 3.03 22.59 8.38
N GLU A 80 3.63 21.63 9.10
CA GLU A 80 4.51 21.86 10.25
C GLU A 80 6.01 21.94 9.86
N GLY A 81 6.30 21.99 8.56
CA GLY A 81 7.67 22.10 8.01
C GLY A 81 8.46 20.79 7.99
N ILE A 82 7.79 19.65 8.13
CA ILE A 82 8.41 18.33 8.04
C ILE A 82 8.25 17.78 6.61
N GLU A 83 9.31 17.86 5.82
CA GLU A 83 9.31 17.45 4.41
C GLU A 83 10.10 16.14 4.23
N PRO A 84 9.59 15.18 3.44
CA PRO A 84 10.35 13.98 3.11
C PRO A 84 11.38 14.26 2.01
N GLU A 85 12.49 13.54 2.05
CA GLU A 85 13.50 13.55 0.99
C GLU A 85 13.35 12.34 0.06
N ILE A 86 12.54 11.35 0.45
CA ILE A 86 12.18 10.15 -0.30
C ILE A 86 10.86 9.61 0.24
N ALA A 87 10.10 8.92 -0.60
CA ALA A 87 8.88 8.26 -0.16
C ALA A 87 8.72 6.87 -0.78
N ALA A 88 7.95 6.03 -0.09
CA ALA A 88 7.44 4.77 -0.62
C ALA A 88 6.04 4.50 -0.05
N GLY A 89 5.24 3.77 -0.79
CA GLY A 89 3.96 3.27 -0.29
C GLY A 89 3.77 1.81 -0.64
N HIS A 90 3.03 1.07 0.17
CA HIS A 90 2.77 -0.35 -0.07
C HIS A 90 1.53 -0.50 -0.94
N SER A 91 1.65 -1.08 -2.14
CA SER A 91 0.55 -1.29 -3.08
C SER A 91 -0.20 0.02 -3.37
N LEU A 92 -1.45 0.18 -2.93
CA LEU A 92 -2.19 1.44 -3.09
C LEU A 92 -1.46 2.64 -2.46
N GLY A 93 -0.68 2.42 -1.41
CA GLY A 93 0.09 3.47 -0.75
C GLY A 93 1.12 4.14 -1.67
N GLU A 94 1.57 3.47 -2.73
CA GLU A 94 2.45 4.10 -3.74
C GLU A 94 1.75 5.30 -4.41
N TYR A 95 0.44 5.25 -4.61
CA TYR A 95 -0.33 6.41 -5.11
C TYR A 95 -0.34 7.58 -4.13
N ALA A 96 -0.44 7.33 -2.83
CA ALA A 96 -0.32 8.38 -1.82
C ALA A 96 1.09 8.99 -1.78
N ALA A 97 2.14 8.17 -1.94
CA ALA A 97 3.51 8.65 -2.09
C ALA A 97 3.70 9.54 -3.32
N LEU A 98 3.05 9.18 -4.44
CA LEU A 98 3.08 9.96 -5.68
C LEU A 98 2.31 11.28 -5.55
N VAL A 99 1.20 11.32 -4.81
CA VAL A 99 0.51 12.58 -4.47
C VAL A 99 1.43 13.47 -3.63
N ALA A 100 2.08 12.92 -2.60
CA ALA A 100 3.01 13.66 -1.75
C ALA A 100 4.20 14.22 -2.56
N ALA A 101 4.67 13.50 -3.58
CA ALA A 101 5.73 13.91 -4.47
C ALA A 101 5.27 14.85 -5.63
N GLY A 102 3.99 15.21 -5.68
CA GLY A 102 3.44 16.13 -6.70
C GLY A 102 3.29 15.51 -8.09
N VAL A 103 3.32 14.19 -8.21
CA VAL A 103 3.17 13.46 -9.49
C VAL A 103 1.72 13.43 -9.95
N LEU A 104 0.80 13.20 -9.02
CA LEU A 104 -0.65 13.10 -9.22
C LEU A 104 -1.36 14.17 -8.42
N SER A 105 -2.44 14.73 -8.99
CA SER A 105 -3.40 15.49 -8.17
C SER A 105 -4.08 14.56 -7.18
N PHE A 106 -4.52 15.09 -6.05
CA PHE A 106 -5.23 14.29 -5.04
C PHE A 106 -6.54 13.71 -5.61
N GLN A 107 -7.30 14.52 -6.35
CA GLN A 107 -8.57 14.11 -6.95
C GLN A 107 -8.38 12.98 -7.98
N ASP A 108 -7.37 13.10 -8.86
CA ASP A 108 -7.05 12.05 -9.83
C ASP A 108 -6.62 10.76 -9.13
N ALA A 109 -5.79 10.86 -8.09
CA ALA A 109 -5.35 9.71 -7.32
C ALA A 109 -6.52 8.99 -6.64
N VAL A 110 -7.46 9.71 -6.02
CA VAL A 110 -8.68 9.15 -5.40
C VAL A 110 -9.50 8.37 -6.44
N LEU A 111 -9.74 8.95 -7.63
CA LEU A 111 -10.48 8.29 -8.70
C LEU A 111 -9.74 7.08 -9.27
N LEU A 112 -8.43 7.21 -9.48
CA LEU A 112 -7.60 6.11 -9.98
C LEU A 112 -7.60 4.91 -9.06
N VAL A 113 -7.42 5.12 -7.75
CA VAL A 113 -7.37 3.99 -6.81
C VAL A 113 -8.75 3.38 -6.57
N HIS A 114 -9.84 4.16 -6.68
CA HIS A 114 -11.21 3.63 -6.68
C HIS A 114 -11.40 2.69 -7.87
N LYS A 115 -11.10 3.13 -9.09
CA LYS A 115 -11.17 2.30 -10.30
C LYS A 115 -10.23 1.10 -10.23
N ARG A 116 -8.99 1.30 -9.73
CA ARG A 116 -8.03 0.23 -9.51
C ARG A 116 -8.61 -0.85 -8.62
N GLY A 117 -9.23 -0.47 -7.49
CA GLY A 117 -9.90 -1.40 -6.57
C GLY A 117 -11.01 -2.19 -7.25
N ALA A 118 -11.88 -1.53 -8.01
CA ALA A 118 -12.95 -2.15 -8.77
C ALA A 118 -12.40 -3.13 -9.83
N TYR A 119 -11.42 -2.72 -10.63
CA TYR A 119 -10.83 -3.56 -11.67
C TYR A 119 -10.12 -4.79 -11.09
N MET A 120 -9.42 -4.65 -9.97
CA MET A 120 -8.78 -5.77 -9.30
C MET A 120 -9.80 -6.76 -8.73
N GLN A 121 -10.94 -6.28 -8.22
CA GLN A 121 -12.01 -7.15 -7.75
C GLN A 121 -12.73 -7.86 -8.91
N GLU A 122 -12.91 -7.19 -10.05
CA GLU A 122 -13.55 -7.75 -11.25
C GLU A 122 -12.66 -8.75 -12.00
N ALA A 123 -11.33 -8.66 -11.85
CA ALA A 123 -10.36 -9.46 -12.63
C ALA A 123 -10.52 -10.97 -12.41
N VAL A 124 -10.97 -11.37 -11.22
CA VAL A 124 -11.20 -12.77 -10.87
C VAL A 124 -12.55 -12.87 -10.13
N PRO A 125 -13.45 -13.79 -10.53
CA PRO A 125 -14.73 -14.00 -9.86
C PRO A 125 -14.55 -14.28 -8.36
N VAL A 126 -15.50 -13.80 -7.55
CA VAL A 126 -15.49 -14.01 -6.09
C VAL A 126 -15.47 -15.52 -5.79
N GLY A 127 -14.53 -15.94 -4.96
CA GLY A 127 -14.32 -17.34 -4.57
C GLY A 127 -13.39 -18.14 -5.47
N GLU A 128 -12.98 -17.59 -6.63
CA GLU A 128 -12.02 -18.26 -7.52
C GLU A 128 -10.57 -17.86 -7.21
N GLY A 129 -10.36 -16.69 -6.63
CA GLY A 129 -9.07 -16.19 -6.18
C GLY A 129 -8.91 -16.24 -4.66
N ALA A 130 -7.66 -16.32 -4.20
CA ALA A 130 -7.31 -16.26 -2.78
C ALA A 130 -5.93 -15.66 -2.56
N MET A 131 -5.68 -15.23 -1.32
CA MET A 131 -4.37 -14.85 -0.82
C MET A 131 -4.11 -15.52 0.53
N ALA A 132 -2.85 -15.78 0.85
CA ALA A 132 -2.47 -16.29 2.17
C ALA A 132 -1.19 -15.60 2.68
N ALA A 133 -1.18 -15.29 3.98
CA ALA A 133 0.01 -14.80 4.65
C ALA A 133 0.83 -15.98 5.19
N VAL A 134 2.10 -16.03 4.82
CA VAL A 134 3.06 -17.06 5.24
C VAL A 134 4.08 -16.45 6.19
N ILE A 135 4.27 -17.07 7.36
CA ILE A 135 5.17 -16.57 8.39
C ILE A 135 6.14 -17.69 8.79
N GLY A 136 7.43 -17.34 8.87
CA GLY A 136 8.46 -18.18 9.47
C GLY A 136 9.29 -19.01 8.51
N LEU A 137 9.10 -18.80 7.20
CA LEU A 137 9.95 -19.36 6.14
C LEU A 137 10.69 -18.24 5.39
N ASP A 138 11.78 -18.59 4.74
CA ASP A 138 12.46 -17.69 3.80
C ASP A 138 11.73 -17.61 2.45
N ASP A 139 12.02 -16.56 1.69
CA ASP A 139 11.34 -16.29 0.43
C ASP A 139 11.61 -17.36 -0.64
N GLU A 140 12.80 -17.96 -0.66
CA GLU A 140 13.18 -19.01 -1.64
C GLU A 140 12.32 -20.26 -1.42
N THR A 141 12.14 -20.69 -0.17
CA THR A 141 11.27 -21.79 0.20
C THR A 141 9.82 -21.52 -0.20
N ILE A 142 9.33 -20.29 0.02
CA ILE A 142 7.95 -19.92 -0.34
C ILE A 142 7.76 -19.91 -1.86
N VAL A 143 8.68 -19.31 -2.61
CA VAL A 143 8.63 -19.28 -4.08
C VAL A 143 8.67 -20.70 -4.66
N SER A 144 9.54 -21.56 -4.13
CA SER A 144 9.63 -22.96 -4.55
C SER A 144 8.33 -23.75 -4.29
N ALA A 145 7.72 -23.55 -3.13
CA ALA A 145 6.44 -24.18 -2.79
C ALA A 145 5.29 -23.68 -3.69
N CYS A 146 5.28 -22.39 -4.04
CA CYS A 146 4.31 -21.84 -5.01
C CYS A 146 4.50 -22.46 -6.39
N ALA A 147 5.74 -22.64 -6.85
CA ALA A 147 6.03 -23.28 -8.13
C ALA A 147 5.54 -24.75 -8.16
N GLU A 148 5.75 -25.49 -7.08
CA GLU A 148 5.25 -26.87 -6.91
C GLU A 148 3.71 -26.90 -6.91
N ALA A 149 3.07 -26.01 -6.16
CA ALA A 149 1.61 -25.92 -6.04
C ALA A 149 0.93 -25.48 -7.34
N SER A 150 1.65 -24.79 -8.24
CA SER A 150 1.11 -24.30 -9.51
C SER A 150 0.69 -25.43 -10.48
N SER A 151 1.07 -26.69 -10.19
CA SER A 151 0.54 -27.87 -10.88
C SER A 151 -0.95 -28.13 -10.62
N VAL A 152 -1.50 -27.59 -9.49
CA VAL A 152 -2.92 -27.71 -9.09
C VAL A 152 -3.71 -26.46 -9.49
N GLY A 153 -3.09 -25.30 -9.43
CA GLY A 153 -3.69 -24.02 -9.80
C GLY A 153 -2.67 -22.89 -9.65
N ALA A 154 -2.77 -21.87 -10.49
CA ALA A 154 -1.83 -20.76 -10.48
C ALA A 154 -1.71 -20.13 -9.07
N VAL A 155 -0.48 -20.04 -8.56
CA VAL A 155 -0.15 -19.40 -7.28
C VAL A 155 1.28 -18.89 -7.30
N GLN A 156 1.52 -17.73 -6.70
CA GLN A 156 2.85 -17.13 -6.63
C GLN A 156 3.03 -16.28 -5.37
N ALA A 157 4.28 -16.02 -4.98
CA ALA A 157 4.61 -15.05 -3.94
C ALA A 157 4.40 -13.64 -4.50
N VAL A 158 3.64 -12.81 -3.77
CA VAL A 158 3.19 -11.50 -4.27
C VAL A 158 3.56 -10.31 -3.38
N ASN A 159 3.74 -10.48 -2.07
CA ASN A 159 4.20 -9.38 -1.20
C ASN A 159 5.37 -9.87 -0.35
N PHE A 160 6.56 -9.39 -0.64
CA PHE A 160 7.77 -9.62 0.15
C PHE A 160 7.88 -8.54 1.23
N ASN A 161 7.15 -8.71 2.33
CA ASN A 161 6.90 -7.65 3.31
C ASN A 161 8.08 -7.39 4.25
N CYS A 162 8.64 -8.44 4.83
CA CYS A 162 9.82 -8.37 5.69
C CYS A 162 10.38 -9.79 5.90
N PRO A 163 11.62 -9.96 6.38
CA PRO A 163 12.19 -11.27 6.61
C PRO A 163 11.24 -12.21 7.38
N GLY A 164 10.94 -13.35 6.76
CA GLY A 164 10.02 -14.36 7.28
C GLY A 164 8.54 -13.97 7.27
N GLN A 165 8.12 -13.02 6.41
CA GLN A 165 6.71 -12.72 6.18
C GLN A 165 6.47 -12.36 4.70
N THR A 166 5.88 -13.29 3.97
CA THR A 166 5.55 -13.16 2.55
C THR A 166 4.09 -13.54 2.34
N VAL A 167 3.41 -12.84 1.43
CA VAL A 167 2.04 -13.17 1.02
C VAL A 167 2.10 -13.88 -0.33
N ILE A 168 1.28 -14.92 -0.47
CA ILE A 168 1.06 -15.64 -1.71
C ILE A 168 -0.34 -15.37 -2.23
N ALA A 169 -0.53 -15.40 -3.55
CA ALA A 169 -1.81 -15.18 -4.20
C ALA A 169 -1.94 -16.02 -5.47
N GLY A 170 -3.18 -16.35 -5.82
CA GLY A 170 -3.47 -17.15 -6.99
C GLY A 170 -4.92 -17.63 -7.02
N THR A 171 -5.17 -18.71 -7.74
CA THR A 171 -6.46 -19.41 -7.66
C THR A 171 -6.67 -19.97 -6.26
N ALA A 172 -7.92 -20.07 -5.81
CA ALA A 172 -8.23 -20.62 -4.48
C ALA A 172 -7.59 -22.00 -4.27
N LYS A 173 -7.70 -22.90 -5.24
CA LYS A 173 -7.10 -24.25 -5.20
C LYS A 173 -5.57 -24.22 -5.14
N GLY A 174 -4.92 -23.35 -5.93
CA GLY A 174 -3.48 -23.19 -5.91
C GLY A 174 -2.96 -22.68 -4.57
N VAL A 175 -3.64 -21.67 -4.00
CA VAL A 175 -3.29 -21.11 -2.69
C VAL A 175 -3.51 -22.13 -1.57
N GLU A 176 -4.62 -22.86 -1.56
CA GLU A 176 -4.90 -23.91 -0.56
C GLU A 176 -3.82 -25.01 -0.60
N HIS A 177 -3.44 -25.45 -1.80
CA HIS A 177 -2.39 -26.46 -1.96
C HIS A 177 -1.02 -25.91 -1.51
N ALA A 178 -0.68 -24.68 -1.90
CA ALA A 178 0.55 -24.02 -1.44
C ALA A 178 0.60 -23.87 0.09
N VAL A 179 -0.52 -23.51 0.74
CA VAL A 179 -0.62 -23.43 2.20
C VAL A 179 -0.29 -24.77 2.85
N THR A 180 -0.82 -25.89 2.31
CA THR A 180 -0.53 -27.23 2.81
C THR A 180 0.97 -27.55 2.70
N LEU A 181 1.57 -27.35 1.54
CA LEU A 181 3.00 -27.58 1.31
C LEU A 181 3.88 -26.72 2.23
N LEU A 182 3.51 -25.46 2.43
CA LEU A 182 4.25 -24.53 3.28
C LEU A 182 4.17 -24.92 4.76
N GLN A 183 3.03 -25.47 5.22
CA GLN A 183 2.89 -26.01 6.56
C GLN A 183 3.78 -27.25 6.75
N GLU A 184 3.82 -28.16 5.77
CA GLU A 184 4.70 -29.31 5.78
C GLU A 184 6.19 -28.95 5.78
N LYS A 185 6.54 -27.81 5.10
CA LYS A 185 7.90 -27.25 5.09
C LYS A 185 8.23 -26.46 6.36
N GLY A 186 7.33 -26.40 7.35
CA GLY A 186 7.57 -25.81 8.66
C GLY A 186 7.21 -24.33 8.82
N ALA A 187 6.30 -23.81 8.01
CA ALA A 187 5.75 -22.46 8.23
C ALA A 187 5.14 -22.35 9.61
N LYS A 188 5.51 -21.32 10.37
CA LYS A 188 4.91 -21.04 11.69
C LYS A 188 3.43 -20.70 11.57
N LYS A 189 3.05 -20.04 10.49
CA LYS A 189 1.67 -19.75 10.10
C LYS A 189 1.60 -19.68 8.57
N ALA A 190 0.54 -20.24 8.01
CA ALA A 190 0.11 -20.03 6.63
C ALA A 190 -1.42 -19.91 6.70
N VAL A 191 -1.93 -18.66 6.57
CA VAL A 191 -3.32 -18.31 6.85
C VAL A 191 -3.94 -17.61 5.65
N ILE A 192 -5.06 -18.13 5.17
CA ILE A 192 -5.85 -17.50 4.10
C ILE A 192 -6.38 -16.16 4.61
N LEU A 193 -6.20 -15.12 3.81
CA LEU A 193 -6.64 -13.76 4.12
C LEU A 193 -8.11 -13.56 3.73
N PRO A 194 -8.85 -12.68 4.44
CA PRO A 194 -10.26 -12.40 4.14
C PRO A 194 -10.41 -11.45 2.94
N VAL A 195 -9.79 -11.82 1.81
CA VAL A 195 -9.86 -11.12 0.52
C VAL A 195 -10.14 -12.14 -0.58
N SER A 196 -10.93 -11.76 -1.57
CA SER A 196 -11.37 -12.67 -2.65
C SER A 196 -10.63 -12.49 -3.97
N ALA A 197 -9.80 -11.45 -4.08
CA ALA A 197 -9.01 -11.20 -5.29
C ALA A 197 -7.54 -11.51 -5.06
N PRO A 198 -6.86 -12.20 -6.02
CA PRO A 198 -5.45 -12.58 -5.91
C PRO A 198 -4.54 -11.41 -6.34
N PHE A 199 -4.52 -10.34 -5.54
CA PHE A 199 -3.77 -9.12 -5.82
C PHE A 199 -2.30 -9.39 -6.12
N HIS A 200 -1.73 -8.59 -7.04
CA HIS A 200 -0.32 -8.64 -7.43
C HIS A 200 0.14 -9.97 -8.06
N SER A 201 -0.79 -10.84 -8.42
CA SER A 201 -0.51 -12.04 -9.21
C SER A 201 -0.75 -11.80 -10.71
N THR A 202 -0.25 -12.70 -11.55
CA THR A 202 -0.51 -12.65 -13.00
C THR A 202 -1.99 -12.70 -13.38
N LEU A 203 -2.86 -13.14 -12.47
CA LEU A 203 -4.30 -13.12 -12.65
C LEU A 203 -4.89 -11.68 -12.63
N MET A 204 -4.09 -10.68 -12.22
CA MET A 204 -4.47 -9.27 -12.27
C MET A 204 -4.14 -8.58 -13.60
N GLU A 205 -3.61 -9.29 -14.61
CA GLU A 205 -3.34 -8.71 -15.96
C GLU A 205 -4.56 -7.97 -16.56
N PRO A 206 -5.81 -8.46 -16.45
CA PRO A 206 -6.97 -7.71 -16.94
C PRO A 206 -7.17 -6.37 -16.22
N ALA A 207 -6.90 -6.30 -14.91
CA ALA A 207 -6.96 -5.07 -14.13
C ALA A 207 -5.84 -4.10 -14.54
N ALA A 208 -4.62 -4.60 -14.74
CA ALA A 208 -3.47 -3.81 -15.20
C ALA A 208 -3.76 -3.13 -16.56
N LYS A 209 -4.37 -3.86 -17.50
CA LYS A 209 -4.77 -3.32 -18.81
C LYS A 209 -5.82 -2.20 -18.69
N LYS A 210 -6.85 -2.37 -17.85
CA LYS A 210 -7.85 -1.33 -17.59
C LYS A 210 -7.22 -0.12 -16.92
N LEU A 211 -6.33 -0.34 -15.94
CA LEU A 211 -5.62 0.73 -15.23
C LEU A 211 -4.71 1.53 -16.16
N ALA A 212 -4.02 0.89 -17.10
CA ALA A 212 -3.22 1.57 -18.12
C ALA A 212 -4.05 2.59 -18.91
N ALA A 213 -5.26 2.20 -19.33
CA ALA A 213 -6.18 3.07 -20.05
C ALA A 213 -6.70 4.24 -19.19
N GLU A 214 -6.79 4.09 -17.88
CA GLU A 214 -7.13 5.20 -16.97
C GLU A 214 -5.93 6.13 -16.75
N LEU A 215 -4.73 5.60 -16.60
CA LEU A 215 -3.50 6.38 -16.49
C LEU A 215 -3.19 7.18 -17.76
N ASP A 216 -3.70 6.78 -18.93
CA ASP A 216 -3.61 7.55 -20.17
C ASP A 216 -4.46 8.84 -20.15
N LYS A 217 -5.44 8.93 -19.26
CA LYS A 217 -6.37 10.07 -19.16
C LYS A 217 -5.95 11.08 -18.07
N VAL A 218 -4.95 10.75 -17.27
CA VAL A 218 -4.50 11.55 -16.14
C VAL A 218 -3.18 12.22 -16.45
N GLU A 219 -3.04 13.49 -16.08
CA GLU A 219 -1.79 14.20 -16.17
C GLU A 219 -0.84 13.76 -15.05
N LEU A 220 0.34 13.26 -15.43
CA LEU A 220 1.40 12.89 -14.52
C LEU A 220 2.57 13.85 -14.67
N HIS A 221 3.12 14.30 -13.55
CA HIS A 221 4.32 15.13 -13.49
C HIS A 221 5.51 14.33 -12.98
N ASP A 222 6.72 14.86 -13.21
CA ASP A 222 7.92 14.32 -12.59
C ASP A 222 7.86 14.54 -11.08
N ALA A 223 8.38 13.58 -10.31
CA ALA A 223 8.33 13.63 -8.86
C ALA A 223 9.29 14.72 -8.31
N ALA A 224 8.80 15.54 -7.38
CA ALA A 224 9.61 16.57 -6.71
C ALA A 224 10.75 15.99 -5.86
N PHE A 225 10.58 14.77 -5.37
CA PHE A 225 11.59 13.96 -4.68
C PHE A 225 11.39 12.49 -5.08
N PRO A 226 12.44 11.64 -4.99
CA PRO A 226 12.33 10.24 -5.41
C PRO A 226 11.24 9.47 -4.68
N VAL A 227 10.49 8.66 -5.44
CA VAL A 227 9.55 7.66 -4.90
C VAL A 227 10.09 6.28 -5.24
N VAL A 228 9.94 5.31 -4.34
CA VAL A 228 10.38 3.94 -4.59
C VAL A 228 9.25 3.12 -5.16
N SER A 229 9.48 2.49 -6.32
CA SER A 229 8.51 1.62 -6.99
C SER A 229 8.39 0.27 -6.30
N ASN A 230 7.17 -0.19 -6.06
CA ASN A 230 6.93 -1.55 -5.54
C ASN A 230 7.34 -2.63 -6.55
N TYR A 231 7.18 -2.36 -7.85
CA TYR A 231 7.48 -3.29 -8.92
C TYR A 231 8.97 -3.55 -9.05
N THR A 232 9.78 -2.49 -9.15
CA THR A 232 11.23 -2.61 -9.32
C THR A 232 11.99 -2.71 -8.00
N GLY A 233 11.43 -2.18 -6.90
CA GLY A 233 12.13 -1.95 -5.64
C GLY A 233 13.16 -0.81 -5.74
N GLY A 234 13.24 -0.10 -6.86
CA GLY A 234 14.18 0.98 -7.16
C GLY A 234 13.54 2.36 -7.14
N LEU A 235 14.38 3.40 -7.25
CA LEU A 235 13.93 4.78 -7.38
C LEU A 235 13.21 5.00 -8.71
N GLN A 236 12.19 5.83 -8.68
CA GLN A 236 11.50 6.35 -9.87
C GLN A 236 11.24 7.83 -9.69
N GLN A 237 11.35 8.61 -10.77
CA GLN A 237 11.20 10.05 -10.69
C GLN A 237 10.48 10.65 -11.90
N THR A 238 10.66 10.12 -13.11
CA THR A 238 10.00 10.66 -14.29
C THR A 238 8.57 10.15 -14.43
N ALA A 239 7.66 11.00 -14.93
CA ALA A 239 6.26 10.65 -15.15
C ALA A 239 6.10 9.40 -16.04
N ALA A 240 6.92 9.25 -17.06
CA ALA A 240 6.87 8.10 -17.97
C ALA A 240 7.25 6.79 -17.28
N GLU A 241 8.33 6.79 -16.48
CA GLU A 241 8.77 5.64 -15.69
C GLU A 241 7.73 5.27 -14.64
N ILE A 242 7.22 6.26 -13.90
CA ILE A 242 6.19 6.07 -12.88
C ILE A 242 4.94 5.42 -13.47
N LYS A 243 4.46 5.92 -14.62
CA LYS A 243 3.30 5.35 -15.31
C LYS A 243 3.50 3.87 -15.65
N ALA A 244 4.64 3.55 -16.26
CA ALA A 244 4.96 2.16 -16.61
C ALA A 244 5.02 1.25 -15.38
N ASN A 245 5.65 1.73 -14.29
CA ASN A 245 5.75 0.99 -13.04
C ASN A 245 4.39 0.80 -12.34
N LEU A 246 3.50 1.79 -12.36
CA LEU A 246 2.15 1.66 -11.78
C LEU A 246 1.30 0.62 -12.51
N VAL A 247 1.41 0.52 -13.84
CA VAL A 247 0.74 -0.52 -14.62
C VAL A 247 1.27 -1.90 -14.22
N ALA A 248 2.59 -2.06 -14.21
CA ALA A 248 3.22 -3.31 -13.85
C ALA A 248 2.99 -3.70 -12.37
N GLN A 249 2.87 -2.72 -11.47
CA GLN A 249 2.62 -2.98 -10.04
C GLN A 249 1.31 -3.76 -9.82
N ALA A 250 0.30 -3.61 -10.69
CA ALA A 250 -1.02 -4.20 -10.48
C ALA A 250 -0.99 -5.74 -10.55
N ASP A 251 -0.16 -6.30 -11.42
CA ASP A 251 -0.07 -7.75 -11.71
C ASP A 251 1.30 -8.37 -11.38
N HIS A 252 2.16 -7.61 -10.67
CA HIS A 252 3.49 -8.06 -10.24
C HIS A 252 3.68 -7.89 -8.73
N PRO A 253 4.65 -8.62 -8.15
CA PRO A 253 4.91 -8.59 -6.71
C PRO A 253 5.31 -7.22 -6.17
N VAL A 254 4.83 -6.92 -4.96
CA VAL A 254 5.32 -5.82 -4.12
C VAL A 254 6.62 -6.22 -3.45
N ARG A 255 7.73 -5.59 -3.83
CA ARG A 255 9.08 -5.86 -3.34
C ARG A 255 9.41 -4.95 -2.14
N TRP A 256 8.61 -5.05 -1.05
CA TRP A 256 8.72 -4.10 0.05
C TRP A 256 10.08 -4.11 0.75
N ILE A 257 10.69 -5.29 0.94
CA ILE A 257 12.06 -5.40 1.49
C ILE A 257 13.05 -4.60 0.63
N ALA A 258 12.95 -4.73 -0.70
CA ALA A 258 13.80 -3.98 -1.63
C ALA A 258 13.52 -2.47 -1.53
N CYS A 259 12.26 -2.07 -1.42
CA CYS A 259 11.89 -0.66 -1.25
C CYS A 259 12.56 -0.05 0.00
N VAL A 260 12.48 -0.73 1.13
CA VAL A 260 13.12 -0.26 2.38
C VAL A 260 14.65 -0.20 2.25
N ASN A 261 15.27 -1.21 1.64
CA ASN A 261 16.71 -1.23 1.39
C ASN A 261 17.12 -0.06 0.48
N THR A 262 16.38 0.21 -0.60
CA THR A 262 16.63 1.35 -1.50
C THR A 262 16.55 2.68 -0.77
N MET A 263 15.55 2.88 0.10
CA MET A 263 15.44 4.10 0.91
C MET A 263 16.62 4.23 1.88
N ARG A 264 17.02 3.14 2.56
CA ARG A 264 18.17 3.11 3.44
C ARG A 264 19.46 3.45 2.68
N ASP A 265 19.68 2.85 1.52
CA ASP A 265 20.86 3.07 0.69
C ASP A 265 20.89 4.50 0.09
N PHE A 266 19.71 5.13 -0.07
CA PHE A 266 19.59 6.55 -0.39
C PHE A 266 20.01 7.47 0.78
N GLY A 267 20.10 6.92 2.00
CA GLY A 267 20.53 7.61 3.21
C GLY A 267 19.40 7.91 4.20
N ALA A 268 18.21 7.33 4.02
CA ALA A 268 17.12 7.46 4.98
C ALA A 268 17.41 6.64 6.25
N ASP A 269 17.35 7.30 7.41
CA ASP A 269 17.49 6.67 8.73
C ASP A 269 16.24 6.85 9.60
N THR A 270 15.39 7.80 9.24
CA THR A 270 14.14 8.12 9.94
C THR A 270 12.96 7.96 8.97
N TYR A 271 11.97 7.20 9.39
CA TYR A 271 10.79 6.85 8.59
C TYR A 271 9.53 7.27 9.34
N VAL A 272 8.57 7.88 8.63
CA VAL A 272 7.26 8.22 9.18
C VAL A 272 6.18 7.54 8.36
N GLU A 273 5.44 6.60 8.94
CA GLU A 273 4.25 6.01 8.33
C GLU A 273 3.08 6.99 8.46
N CYS A 274 2.62 7.51 7.32
CA CYS A 274 1.53 8.48 7.19
C CYS A 274 0.24 7.76 6.81
N GLY A 275 -0.75 7.72 7.70
CA GLY A 275 -2.02 7.04 7.46
C GLY A 275 -2.41 6.07 8.57
N PRO A 276 -3.53 5.32 8.40
CA PRO A 276 -4.02 4.44 9.46
C PRO A 276 -3.06 3.30 9.78
N GLY A 277 -2.87 3.04 11.07
CA GLY A 277 -2.05 1.94 11.58
C GLY A 277 -0.55 2.24 11.66
N LYS A 278 0.23 1.16 11.82
CA LYS A 278 1.69 1.17 11.96
C LYS A 278 2.34 -0.11 11.44
N THR A 279 1.77 -0.67 10.40
CA THR A 279 2.20 -1.96 9.83
C THR A 279 3.56 -1.84 9.16
N LEU A 280 3.80 -0.77 8.40
CA LEU A 280 5.05 -0.56 7.69
C LEU A 280 6.20 -0.25 8.66
N ALA A 281 5.92 0.51 9.73
CA ALA A 281 6.86 0.71 10.83
C ALA A 281 7.25 -0.62 11.49
N GLY A 282 6.30 -1.54 11.62
CA GLY A 282 6.53 -2.90 12.09
C GLY A 282 7.40 -3.73 11.14
N PHE A 283 7.21 -3.60 9.82
CA PHE A 283 8.05 -4.26 8.82
C PHE A 283 9.47 -3.72 8.84
N ASN A 284 9.65 -2.41 8.90
CA ASN A 284 10.96 -1.76 8.99
C ASN A 284 11.79 -2.33 10.15
N LYS A 285 11.19 -2.43 11.34
CA LYS A 285 11.86 -2.99 12.53
C LYS A 285 12.32 -4.44 12.34
N ARG A 286 11.64 -5.21 11.47
CA ARG A 286 12.02 -6.59 11.14
C ARG A 286 13.05 -6.64 10.01
N ILE A 287 13.04 -5.67 9.10
CA ILE A 287 14.04 -5.56 8.02
C ILE A 287 15.37 -5.10 8.61
N ASP A 288 15.34 -4.01 9.39
CA ASP A 288 16.53 -3.49 10.06
C ASP A 288 16.13 -2.78 11.36
N LYS A 289 16.65 -3.26 12.47
CA LYS A 289 16.35 -2.72 13.82
C LYS A 289 16.93 -1.33 14.06
N ALA A 290 17.89 -0.90 13.23
CA ALA A 290 18.50 0.42 13.34
C ALA A 290 17.62 1.53 12.76
N LEU A 291 16.63 1.20 11.92
CA LEU A 291 15.73 2.18 11.31
C LEU A 291 14.77 2.77 12.35
N LYS A 292 14.84 4.10 12.50
CA LYS A 292 13.91 4.83 13.36
C LYS A 292 12.58 4.97 12.63
N SER A 293 11.53 4.34 13.14
CA SER A 293 10.19 4.40 12.55
C SER A 293 9.19 5.06 13.51
N LEU A 294 8.48 6.06 12.98
CA LEU A 294 7.41 6.80 13.62
C LEU A 294 6.12 6.56 12.82
N ASN A 295 4.97 6.96 13.35
CA ASN A 295 3.70 6.90 12.62
C ASN A 295 2.80 8.10 12.94
N VAL A 296 1.94 8.45 11.97
CA VAL A 296 0.92 9.49 12.07
C VAL A 296 -0.40 8.92 11.58
N GLU A 297 -1.16 8.34 12.50
CA GLU A 297 -2.48 7.75 12.24
C GLU A 297 -3.64 8.55 12.83
N ASN A 298 -3.33 9.46 13.77
CA ASN A 298 -4.27 10.30 14.51
C ASN A 298 -3.58 11.54 15.07
N VAL A 299 -4.36 12.46 15.64
CA VAL A 299 -3.86 13.72 16.21
C VAL A 299 -2.79 13.49 17.28
N GLU A 300 -2.98 12.49 18.15
CA GLU A 300 -2.02 12.19 19.22
C GLU A 300 -0.66 11.73 18.64
N SER A 301 -0.69 10.82 17.67
CA SER A 301 0.55 10.33 17.02
C SER A 301 1.22 11.39 16.17
N LEU A 302 0.46 12.30 15.54
CA LEU A 302 1.00 13.49 14.88
C LEU A 302 1.82 14.34 15.85
N GLN A 303 1.25 14.70 17.01
CA GLN A 303 1.96 15.50 18.00
C GLN A 303 3.23 14.82 18.52
N LYS A 304 3.17 13.52 18.84
CA LYS A 304 4.35 12.73 19.25
C LYS A 304 5.45 12.70 18.19
N THR A 305 5.05 12.58 16.92
CA THR A 305 5.99 12.57 15.79
C THR A 305 6.64 13.95 15.64
N LEU A 306 5.87 15.04 15.69
CA LEU A 306 6.38 16.40 15.66
C LEU A 306 7.36 16.69 16.82
N ASP A 307 7.01 16.32 18.04
CA ASP A 307 7.86 16.48 19.22
C ASP A 307 9.20 15.69 19.09
N THR A 308 9.19 14.64 18.30
CA THR A 308 10.37 13.79 18.06
C THR A 308 11.27 14.35 16.96
N LEU A 309 10.67 14.93 15.91
CA LEU A 309 11.41 15.41 14.72
C LEU A 309 11.90 16.85 14.88
N LYS A 310 11.28 17.66 15.72
CA LYS A 310 11.66 19.08 15.98
C LYS A 310 12.71 19.24 17.10
N LYS A 311 13.15 18.13 17.72
CA LYS A 311 14.27 18.12 18.70
C LYS A 311 15.61 18.02 18.01
#